data_bb8cd3c8ce2fa13055a5ba340ee5d0a3
#
_entry.id   bb8cd3c8ce2fa13055a5ba340ee5d0a3
#
_cell.length_a   1.000
_cell.length_b   1.000
_cell.length_c   1.000
_cell.angle_alpha   90.00
_cell.angle_beta   90.00
_cell.angle_gamma   90.00
#
_symmetry.space_group_name_H-M   'P 1'
#
loop_
_entity.id
_entity.type
_entity.pdbx_description
1 polymer ?
#
loop_
_entity_poly.entity_id
_entity_poly.type
_entity_poly.pdbx_seq_one_letter_code
_entity_poly.pdbx_strand_id
1 'polypeptide(L)'
;MENGKLVTTRDDGSVRTDYLFRISIKALIYNDEGEILVVKEHGLNWGLPGGGMDFGETFAEALARELKEEVGYEGEFDFDVIDTADPMWLKSIEAWQIYVVCHVRPKEFNFSVGKDGEDMKFIDPADLAQYDDSQARYARHYHIRLQRRLSR
;
A
#
# COMPACT_ATOMS: atom_id res chain seq x y z
N MET A 1 11.70 12.49 19.66
CA MET A 1 12.21 11.28 18.98
C MET A 1 13.14 11.74 17.86
N GLU A 2 14.38 11.40 17.92
CA GLU A 2 15.35 11.83 16.91
C GLU A 2 15.56 10.67 15.92
N ASN A 3 15.32 10.91 14.65
CA ASN A 3 15.49 9.93 13.55
C ASN A 3 14.77 8.58 13.73
N GLY A 4 13.56 8.58 14.29
CA GLY A 4 12.80 7.36 14.53
C GLY A 4 13.35 6.46 15.64
N LYS A 5 14.33 6.94 16.41
CA LYS A 5 14.92 6.19 17.52
C LYS A 5 14.06 6.30 18.76
N LEU A 6 13.66 5.16 19.32
CA LEU A 6 12.97 5.02 20.59
C LEU A 6 13.93 4.45 21.64
N VAL A 7 14.15 5.17 22.72
CA VAL A 7 14.99 4.71 23.84
C VAL A 7 14.09 4.46 25.04
N THR A 8 14.09 3.25 25.56
CA THR A 8 13.30 2.83 26.72
C THR A 8 14.25 2.33 27.81
N THR A 9 14.11 2.87 29.02
CA THR A 9 14.78 2.32 30.20
C THR A 9 13.86 1.32 30.88
N ARG A 10 14.34 0.11 31.12
CA ARG A 10 13.60 -0.95 31.80
C ARG A 10 13.70 -0.80 33.32
N ASP A 11 12.85 -1.52 34.04
CA ASP A 11 12.80 -1.50 35.51
C ASP A 11 14.13 -1.96 36.15
N ASP A 12 14.91 -2.80 35.48
CA ASP A 12 16.22 -3.27 35.91
C ASP A 12 17.36 -2.27 35.60
N GLY A 13 17.02 -1.09 35.06
CA GLY A 13 17.97 -0.05 34.69
C GLY A 13 18.65 -0.27 33.33
N SER A 14 18.37 -1.39 32.64
CA SER A 14 18.91 -1.61 31.29
C SER A 14 18.25 -0.70 30.27
N VAL A 15 18.99 -0.32 29.23
CA VAL A 15 18.49 0.55 28.15
C VAL A 15 18.29 -0.28 26.89
N ARG A 16 17.07 -0.15 26.31
CA ARG A 16 16.74 -0.70 25.01
C ARG A 16 16.58 0.42 23.99
N THR A 17 17.18 0.25 22.83
CA THR A 17 17.00 1.15 21.69
C THR A 17 16.29 0.39 20.58
N ASP A 18 15.15 0.92 20.14
CA ASP A 18 14.40 0.45 18.98
C ASP A 18 14.37 1.54 17.92
N TYR A 19 14.05 1.16 16.69
CA TYR A 19 13.84 2.08 15.59
C TYR A 19 12.43 1.94 15.07
N LEU A 20 11.74 3.05 14.85
CA LEU A 20 10.37 3.07 14.37
C LEU A 20 10.35 3.17 12.85
N PHE A 21 9.56 2.32 12.24
CA PHE A 21 9.27 2.33 10.82
C PHE A 21 7.77 2.56 10.62
N ARG A 22 7.43 3.43 9.67
CA ARG A 22 6.05 3.55 9.19
C ARG A 22 5.75 2.35 8.30
N ILE A 23 4.65 1.67 8.54
CA ILE A 23 4.13 0.64 7.65
C ILE A 23 3.11 1.29 6.73
N SER A 24 3.27 1.10 5.42
CA SER A 24 2.29 1.47 4.42
C SER A 24 1.77 0.22 3.74
N ILE A 25 0.45 0.04 3.74
CA ILE A 25 -0.19 -1.10 3.10
C ILE A 25 -0.67 -0.70 1.70
N LYS A 26 -0.47 -1.58 0.72
CA LYS A 26 -0.88 -1.35 -0.67
C LYS A 26 -1.71 -2.52 -1.19
N ALA A 27 -2.79 -2.20 -1.88
CA ALA A 27 -3.72 -3.17 -2.45
C ALA A 27 -3.46 -3.35 -3.95
N LEU A 28 -3.15 -4.57 -4.37
CA LEU A 28 -3.10 -4.97 -5.76
C LEU A 28 -4.45 -5.65 -6.08
N ILE A 29 -5.27 -5.00 -6.89
CA ILE A 29 -6.63 -5.43 -7.22
C ILE A 29 -6.73 -5.56 -8.74
N TYR A 30 -7.26 -6.69 -9.21
CA TYR A 30 -7.53 -6.94 -10.63
C TYR A 30 -9.02 -6.96 -10.90
N ASN A 31 -9.42 -6.46 -12.07
CA ASN A 31 -10.74 -6.74 -12.64
C ASN A 31 -10.72 -8.06 -13.44
N ASP A 32 -11.86 -8.42 -14.03
CA ASP A 32 -12.02 -9.66 -14.80
C ASP A 32 -11.19 -9.66 -16.11
N GLU A 33 -10.82 -8.47 -16.61
CA GLU A 33 -9.97 -8.29 -17.77
C GLU A 33 -8.47 -8.40 -17.45
N GLY A 34 -8.11 -8.51 -16.15
CA GLY A 34 -6.72 -8.57 -15.68
C GLY A 34 -6.06 -7.21 -15.56
N GLU A 35 -6.81 -6.14 -15.63
CA GLU A 35 -6.32 -4.78 -15.41
C GLU A 35 -6.21 -4.48 -13.91
N ILE A 36 -5.26 -3.62 -13.55
CA ILE A 36 -4.96 -3.24 -12.17
C ILE A 36 -5.67 -1.94 -11.82
N LEU A 37 -6.32 -1.90 -10.65
CA LEU A 37 -6.85 -0.68 -10.08
C LEU A 37 -5.71 0.23 -9.62
N VAL A 38 -5.70 1.44 -10.15
CA VAL A 38 -4.80 2.51 -9.72
C VAL A 38 -5.61 3.74 -9.34
N VAL A 39 -5.09 4.48 -8.37
CA VAL A 39 -5.68 5.70 -7.85
C VAL A 39 -4.68 6.84 -7.98
N LYS A 40 -5.20 8.03 -8.20
CA LYS A 40 -4.45 9.27 -8.13
C LYS A 40 -4.93 10.06 -6.92
N GLU A 41 -4.06 10.25 -5.97
CA GLU A 41 -4.29 11.12 -4.82
C GLU A 41 -3.94 12.57 -5.18
N HIS A 42 -4.51 13.54 -4.45
CA HIS A 42 -4.24 14.96 -4.67
C HIS A 42 -2.76 15.28 -4.60
N GLY A 43 -2.22 15.82 -5.71
CA GLY A 43 -0.82 16.22 -5.83
C GLY A 43 0.18 15.06 -5.96
N LEU A 44 -0.30 13.81 -6.09
CA LEU A 44 0.51 12.62 -6.28
C LEU A 44 0.32 12.00 -7.66
N ASN A 45 1.18 11.06 -8.00
CA ASN A 45 1.10 10.28 -9.23
C ASN A 45 0.14 9.09 -9.05
N TRP A 46 -0.18 8.43 -10.16
CA TRP A 46 -0.92 7.19 -10.16
C TRP A 46 -0.20 6.08 -9.40
N GLY A 47 -0.89 5.42 -8.48
CA GLY A 47 -0.32 4.34 -7.68
C GLY A 47 -1.37 3.30 -7.27
N LEU A 48 -0.91 2.25 -6.58
CA LEU A 48 -1.82 1.29 -5.96
C LEU A 48 -2.57 1.95 -4.80
N PRO A 49 -3.86 1.65 -4.62
CA PRO A 49 -4.61 2.09 -3.45
C PRO A 49 -3.92 1.67 -2.14
N GLY A 50 -4.00 2.53 -1.13
CA GLY A 50 -3.47 2.26 0.19
C GLY A 50 -2.48 3.29 0.69
N GLY A 51 -2.31 3.33 1.99
CA GLY A 51 -1.51 4.32 2.70
C GLY A 51 -0.91 3.80 3.99
N GLY A 52 -0.57 4.71 4.88
CA GLY A 52 0.01 4.36 6.18
C GLY A 52 -1.01 3.72 7.11
N MET A 53 -0.58 2.69 7.80
CA MET A 53 -1.38 2.11 8.88
C MET A 53 -1.48 3.06 10.06
N ASP A 54 -2.65 3.11 10.67
CA ASP A 54 -2.86 3.76 11.95
C ASP A 54 -2.46 2.83 13.11
N PHE A 55 -2.17 3.44 14.26
CA PHE A 55 -1.77 2.68 15.43
C PHE A 55 -2.89 1.74 15.89
N GLY A 56 -2.56 0.45 15.98
CA GLY A 56 -3.48 -0.58 16.44
C GLY A 56 -4.33 -1.23 15.35
N GLU A 57 -4.25 -0.78 14.11
CA GLU A 57 -4.94 -1.43 13.00
C GLU A 57 -4.32 -2.79 12.65
N THR A 58 -5.17 -3.74 12.30
CA THR A 58 -4.79 -4.92 11.53
C THR A 58 -4.65 -4.58 10.04
N PHE A 59 -4.02 -5.45 9.25
CA PHE A 59 -3.95 -5.26 7.78
C PHE A 59 -5.34 -5.18 7.14
N ALA A 60 -6.30 -5.98 7.62
CA ALA A 60 -7.67 -5.94 7.12
C ALA A 60 -8.35 -4.60 7.38
N GLU A 61 -8.18 -4.04 8.58
CA GLU A 61 -8.75 -2.74 8.96
C GLU A 61 -8.10 -1.60 8.16
N ALA A 62 -6.78 -1.61 8.03
CA ALA A 62 -6.07 -0.61 7.22
C ALA A 62 -6.49 -0.67 5.75
N LEU A 63 -6.58 -1.87 5.15
CA LEU A 63 -7.07 -2.04 3.78
C LEU A 63 -8.50 -1.53 3.62
N ALA A 64 -9.41 -1.89 4.54
CA ALA A 64 -10.80 -1.45 4.48
C ALA A 64 -10.93 0.08 4.55
N ARG A 65 -10.17 0.73 5.44
CA ARG A 65 -10.15 2.18 5.57
C ARG A 65 -9.61 2.86 4.30
N GLU A 66 -8.44 2.44 3.83
CA GLU A 66 -7.80 3.02 2.63
C GLU A 66 -8.66 2.84 1.37
N LEU A 67 -9.24 1.64 1.17
CA LEU A 67 -10.12 1.39 0.02
C LEU A 67 -11.38 2.24 0.06
N LYS A 68 -11.94 2.50 1.26
CA LYS A 68 -13.06 3.42 1.41
C LYS A 68 -12.64 4.87 1.10
N GLU A 69 -11.51 5.31 1.62
CA GLU A 69 -11.04 6.70 1.54
C GLU A 69 -10.59 7.09 0.13
N GLU A 70 -9.93 6.18 -0.60
CA GLU A 70 -9.37 6.48 -1.92
C GLU A 70 -10.28 6.06 -3.08
N VAL A 71 -10.93 4.90 -3.00
CA VAL A 71 -11.69 4.30 -4.10
C VAL A 71 -13.14 3.95 -3.74
N GLY A 72 -13.66 4.52 -2.63
CA GLY A 72 -15.07 4.43 -2.24
C GLY A 72 -15.60 3.02 -2.02
N TYR A 73 -14.73 2.05 -1.80
CA TYR A 73 -15.10 0.66 -1.63
C TYR A 73 -15.38 0.33 -0.15
N GLU A 74 -16.58 -0.15 0.15
CA GLU A 74 -17.01 -0.55 1.49
C GLU A 74 -17.48 -2.02 1.55
N GLY A 75 -17.23 -2.79 0.49
CA GLY A 75 -17.62 -4.19 0.41
C GLY A 75 -16.66 -5.16 1.11
N GLU A 76 -17.05 -6.42 1.14
CA GLU A 76 -16.19 -7.50 1.63
C GLU A 76 -15.09 -7.84 0.65
N PHE A 77 -13.96 -8.28 1.16
CA PHE A 77 -12.82 -8.74 0.37
C PHE A 77 -12.02 -9.82 1.10
N ASP A 78 -11.35 -10.66 0.32
CA ASP A 78 -10.26 -11.52 0.79
C ASP A 78 -8.92 -10.91 0.40
N PHE A 79 -7.86 -11.21 1.13
CA PHE A 79 -6.52 -10.76 0.77
C PHE A 79 -5.43 -11.71 1.23
N ASP A 80 -4.31 -11.66 0.54
CA ASP A 80 -3.05 -12.31 0.93
C ASP A 80 -1.92 -11.29 0.87
N VAL A 81 -1.04 -11.28 1.86
CA VAL A 81 0.23 -10.55 1.77
C VAL A 81 1.12 -11.25 0.76
N ILE A 82 1.50 -10.56 -0.29
CA ILE A 82 2.27 -11.13 -1.40
C ILE A 82 3.72 -10.70 -1.42
N ASP A 83 4.02 -9.53 -0.86
CA ASP A 83 5.38 -8.97 -0.87
C ASP A 83 5.58 -7.89 0.19
N THR A 84 6.84 -7.62 0.46
CA THR A 84 7.30 -6.44 1.21
C THR A 84 8.44 -5.79 0.46
N ALA A 85 8.55 -4.47 0.51
CA ALA A 85 9.70 -3.75 -0.03
C ALA A 85 10.73 -3.47 1.08
N ASP A 86 11.99 -3.29 0.67
CA ASP A 86 13.01 -2.79 1.58
C ASP A 86 12.61 -1.42 2.14
N PRO A 87 13.02 -1.12 3.39
CA PRO A 87 12.75 0.18 3.98
C PRO A 87 13.31 1.32 3.13
N MET A 88 12.51 2.35 2.93
CA MET A 88 12.91 3.57 2.24
C MET A 88 12.70 4.80 3.11
N TRP A 89 13.60 5.77 3.00
CA TRP A 89 13.44 7.06 3.65
C TRP A 89 12.49 7.95 2.87
N LEU A 90 11.40 8.37 3.50
CA LEU A 90 10.46 9.34 2.93
C LEU A 90 10.74 10.73 3.50
N LYS A 91 11.33 11.58 2.67
CA LYS A 91 11.69 12.95 3.04
C LYS A 91 10.46 13.79 3.41
N SER A 92 9.33 13.57 2.76
CA SER A 92 8.09 14.33 2.98
C SER A 92 7.51 14.19 4.40
N ILE A 93 7.76 13.05 5.04
CA ILE A 93 7.28 12.75 6.40
C ILE A 93 8.42 12.46 7.37
N GLU A 94 9.67 12.60 6.92
CA GLU A 94 10.89 12.35 7.71
C GLU A 94 10.87 11.01 8.46
N ALA A 95 10.44 9.94 7.77
CA ALA A 95 10.34 8.61 8.35
C ALA A 95 10.83 7.52 7.40
N TRP A 96 11.37 6.45 7.98
CA TRP A 96 11.59 5.20 7.28
C TRP A 96 10.26 4.47 7.10
N GLN A 97 9.99 3.98 5.91
CA GLN A 97 8.76 3.29 5.56
C GLN A 97 9.01 1.93 4.93
N ILE A 98 8.19 0.96 5.31
CA ILE A 98 8.11 -0.36 4.71
C ILE A 98 6.77 -0.48 4.01
N TYR A 99 6.75 -0.93 2.75
CA TYR A 99 5.53 -1.33 2.06
C TYR A 99 5.19 -2.78 2.37
N VAL A 100 3.92 -3.01 2.70
CA VAL A 100 3.30 -4.34 2.72
C VAL A 100 2.31 -4.38 1.57
N VAL A 101 2.51 -5.27 0.61
CA VAL A 101 1.67 -5.37 -0.58
C VAL A 101 0.76 -6.57 -0.47
N CYS A 102 -0.53 -6.34 -0.62
CA CYS A 102 -1.58 -7.35 -0.54
C CYS A 102 -2.25 -7.53 -1.90
N HIS A 103 -2.41 -8.78 -2.33
CA HIS A 103 -3.36 -9.12 -3.39
C HIS A 103 -4.76 -9.12 -2.77
N VAL A 104 -5.57 -8.16 -3.12
CA VAL A 104 -6.93 -7.98 -2.60
C VAL A 104 -7.94 -8.44 -3.64
N ARG A 105 -8.88 -9.27 -3.22
CA ARG A 105 -9.95 -9.82 -4.05
C ARG A 105 -11.30 -9.35 -3.51
N PRO A 106 -11.83 -8.23 -4.05
CA PRO A 106 -13.14 -7.73 -3.65
C PRO A 106 -14.24 -8.71 -4.05
N LYS A 107 -15.30 -8.78 -3.24
CA LYS A 107 -16.48 -9.61 -3.57
C LYS A 107 -17.40 -8.91 -4.58
N GLU A 108 -17.31 -7.62 -4.69
CA GLU A 108 -18.08 -6.77 -5.60
C GLU A 108 -17.16 -5.75 -6.27
N PHE A 109 -17.53 -5.29 -7.47
CA PHE A 109 -16.76 -4.29 -8.23
C PHE A 109 -17.48 -2.94 -8.29
N ASN A 110 -17.78 -2.36 -7.12
CA ASN A 110 -18.47 -1.08 -6.97
C ASN A 110 -17.52 0.02 -6.48
N PHE A 111 -16.50 0.28 -7.27
CA PHE A 111 -15.51 1.34 -7.00
C PHE A 111 -15.99 2.70 -7.49
N SER A 112 -15.63 3.74 -6.75
CA SER A 112 -15.81 5.15 -7.11
C SER A 112 -14.70 5.97 -6.49
N VAL A 113 -14.45 7.18 -7.00
CA VAL A 113 -13.45 8.06 -6.37
C VAL A 113 -13.90 8.40 -4.95
N GLY A 114 -13.06 8.04 -3.97
CA GLY A 114 -13.29 8.32 -2.55
C GLY A 114 -12.91 9.76 -2.17
N LYS A 115 -13.06 10.09 -0.89
CA LYS A 115 -12.82 11.46 -0.38
C LYS A 115 -11.36 11.93 -0.53
N ASP A 116 -10.41 11.00 -0.48
CA ASP A 116 -8.98 11.28 -0.58
C ASP A 116 -8.42 11.02 -1.99
N GLY A 117 -9.21 10.40 -2.87
CA GLY A 117 -8.89 10.21 -4.27
C GLY A 117 -9.21 11.44 -5.14
N GLU A 118 -8.37 11.72 -6.13
CA GLU A 118 -8.64 12.69 -7.19
C GLU A 118 -9.26 12.02 -8.42
N ASP A 119 -8.75 10.82 -8.75
CA ASP A 119 -9.20 10.01 -9.88
C ASP A 119 -8.84 8.53 -9.65
N MET A 120 -9.52 7.63 -10.34
CA MET A 120 -9.25 6.20 -10.31
C MET A 120 -9.51 5.56 -11.67
N LYS A 121 -8.79 4.49 -11.97
CA LYS A 121 -9.02 3.70 -13.19
C LYS A 121 -8.45 2.30 -13.06
N PHE A 122 -8.93 1.41 -13.93
CA PHE A 122 -8.25 0.15 -14.22
C PHE A 122 -7.31 0.35 -15.40
N ILE A 123 -6.11 -0.23 -15.33
CA ILE A 123 -5.07 -0.09 -16.34
C ILE A 123 -4.43 -1.45 -16.65
N ASP A 124 -4.20 -1.72 -17.93
CA ASP A 124 -3.43 -2.90 -18.32
C ASP A 124 -2.02 -2.81 -17.71
N PRO A 125 -1.55 -3.86 -17.01
CA PRO A 125 -0.21 -3.88 -16.44
C PRO A 125 0.91 -3.57 -17.43
N ALA A 126 0.73 -3.88 -18.71
CA ALA A 126 1.67 -3.53 -19.78
C ALA A 126 1.80 -2.01 -19.98
N ASP A 127 0.71 -1.29 -19.78
CA ASP A 127 0.67 0.17 -19.95
C ASP A 127 1.32 0.93 -18.79
N LEU A 128 1.52 0.29 -17.63
CA LEU A 128 2.25 0.88 -16.50
C LEU A 128 3.69 1.27 -16.86
N ALA A 129 4.26 0.64 -17.88
CA ALA A 129 5.61 0.99 -18.38
C ALA A 129 5.70 2.40 -19.00
N GLN A 130 4.56 2.98 -19.41
CA GLN A 130 4.48 4.32 -20.00
C GLN A 130 4.58 5.43 -18.95
N TYR A 131 4.34 5.11 -17.68
CA TYR A 131 4.41 6.06 -16.57
C TYR A 131 5.84 6.06 -16.02
N ASP A 132 6.55 7.16 -16.20
CA ASP A 132 7.93 7.33 -15.71
C ASP A 132 7.92 7.86 -14.26
N ASP A 133 7.20 7.18 -13.39
CA ASP A 133 7.17 7.49 -11.96
C ASP A 133 7.43 6.26 -11.10
N SER A 134 7.80 6.50 -9.85
CA SER A 134 8.15 5.43 -8.92
C SER A 134 6.95 4.55 -8.55
N GLN A 135 5.75 5.12 -8.46
CA GLN A 135 4.55 4.41 -8.05
C GLN A 135 4.09 3.41 -9.13
N ALA A 136 4.09 3.82 -10.39
CA ALA A 136 3.79 2.93 -11.52
C ALA A 136 4.82 1.80 -11.64
N ARG A 137 6.11 2.09 -11.43
CA ARG A 137 7.16 1.05 -11.39
C ARG A 137 6.94 0.04 -10.28
N TYR A 138 6.53 0.47 -9.09
CA TYR A 138 6.17 -0.43 -7.99
C TYR A 138 4.96 -1.31 -8.33
N ALA A 139 3.89 -0.73 -8.85
CA ALA A 139 2.71 -1.49 -9.26
C ALA A 139 3.06 -2.59 -10.28
N ARG A 140 3.85 -2.25 -11.31
CA ARG A 140 4.34 -3.21 -12.31
C ARG A 140 5.22 -4.30 -11.68
N HIS A 141 6.12 -3.92 -10.80
CA HIS A 141 7.00 -4.87 -10.09
C HIS A 141 6.20 -5.91 -9.32
N TYR A 142 5.22 -5.48 -8.53
CA TYR A 142 4.38 -6.39 -7.73
C TYR A 142 3.47 -7.26 -8.60
N HIS A 143 2.95 -6.72 -9.70
CA HIS A 143 2.25 -7.53 -10.70
C HIS A 143 3.13 -8.68 -11.20
N ILE A 144 4.34 -8.40 -11.67
CA ILE A 144 5.26 -9.43 -12.18
C ILE A 144 5.58 -10.48 -11.09
N ARG A 145 5.80 -10.06 -9.87
CA ARG A 145 6.08 -10.98 -8.76
C ARG A 145 4.90 -11.88 -8.43
N LEU A 146 3.68 -11.35 -8.42
CA LEU A 146 2.48 -12.14 -8.20
C LEU A 146 2.29 -13.16 -9.32
N GLN A 147 2.40 -12.77 -10.58
CA GLN A 147 2.26 -13.69 -11.72
C GLN A 147 3.27 -14.84 -11.66
N ARG A 148 4.52 -14.57 -11.31
CA ARG A 148 5.53 -15.62 -11.10
C ARG A 148 5.20 -16.57 -9.96
N ARG A 149 4.53 -16.08 -8.92
CA ARG A 149 4.10 -16.90 -7.78
C ARG A 149 2.92 -17.81 -8.13
N LEU A 150 1.96 -17.30 -8.92
CA LEU A 150 0.78 -18.06 -9.36
C LEU A 150 1.11 -19.12 -10.43
N SER A 151 2.23 -18.97 -11.13
CA SER A 151 2.71 -19.90 -12.18
C SER A 151 3.51 -21.09 -11.65
N ARG A 152 3.70 -21.21 -10.34
CA ARG A 152 4.41 -22.32 -9.67
C ARG A 152 3.46 -23.30 -9.02
#